data_962d38aeb4971c4543a8e6e633451d5b
#
_entry.id   962d38aeb4971c4543a8e6e633451d5b
#
_cell.length_a   1.000
_cell.length_b   1.000
_cell.length_c   1.000
_cell.angle_alpha   90.00
_cell.angle_beta   90.00
_cell.angle_gamma   90.00
#
_symmetry.space_group_name_H-M   'P 1'
#
loop_
_entity.id
_entity.type
_entity.pdbx_description
1 polymer ?
#
loop_
_entity_poly.entity_id
_entity_poly.type
_entity_poly.pdbx_seq_one_letter_code
_entity_poly.pdbx_strand_id
1 'polypeptide(L)'
;MEILENQLIRAVLIKDRDKARTLSESIVRYISENSASFEYFKSYLVQFNGIFYWNTIKNITDFEFTNSILKERNNFLLNILNTFDMNSLNKVFERMIDFYTASQNELIYNCKNSLVKTMLIYIYNNCNQKISLDLLACTFHLSKSYVSNLISRHVSISLPIILLNFRMEKAKTLLIDSNLPINEISKLSGFDSTSYFCHQFKNVHNLTPKQFRAKNYKNI
;
A
#
# COMPACT_ATOMS: atom_id res chain seq x y z
N MET A 1 19.45 14.84 5.56
CA MET A 1 18.51 14.70 4.46
C MET A 1 18.42 13.24 3.98
N GLU A 2 19.49 12.64 3.49
CA GLU A 2 19.51 11.26 2.94
C GLU A 2 18.88 10.19 3.85
N ILE A 3 19.11 10.27 5.18
CA ILE A 3 18.49 9.35 6.14
C ILE A 3 16.97 9.48 6.15
N LEU A 4 16.43 10.71 6.15
CA LEU A 4 14.99 10.96 6.10
C LEU A 4 14.37 10.48 4.79
N GLU A 5 15.07 10.66 3.67
CA GLU A 5 14.68 10.20 2.35
C GLU A 5 14.53 8.68 2.31
N ASN A 6 15.56 7.96 2.75
CA ASN A 6 15.55 6.51 2.80
C ASN A 6 14.45 5.96 3.72
N GLN A 7 14.21 6.62 4.86
CA GLN A 7 13.12 6.26 5.77
C GLN A 7 11.75 6.52 5.14
N LEU A 8 11.58 7.64 4.42
CA LEU A 8 10.33 7.96 3.73
C LEU A 8 10.05 6.95 2.61
N ILE A 9 11.05 6.67 1.77
CA ILE A 9 10.91 5.66 0.70
C ILE A 9 10.47 4.33 1.32
N ARG A 10 11.13 3.92 2.41
CA ARG A 10 10.78 2.68 3.10
C ARG A 10 9.35 2.71 3.66
N ALA A 11 8.94 3.79 4.34
CA ALA A 11 7.59 3.94 4.88
C ALA A 11 6.52 3.85 3.77
N VAL A 12 6.76 4.48 2.61
CA VAL A 12 5.87 4.39 1.45
C VAL A 12 5.80 2.97 0.90
N LEU A 13 6.94 2.27 0.81
CA LEU A 13 7.00 0.90 0.31
C LEU A 13 6.22 -0.09 1.18
N ILE A 14 6.31 0.05 2.51
CA ILE A 14 5.59 -0.81 3.46
C ILE A 14 4.15 -0.34 3.71
N LYS A 15 3.70 0.72 3.02
CA LYS A 15 2.36 1.31 3.16
C LYS A 15 2.04 1.84 4.57
N ASP A 16 3.07 2.25 5.31
CA ASP A 16 2.95 2.91 6.61
C ASP A 16 2.64 4.40 6.39
N ARG A 17 1.35 4.71 6.24
CA ARG A 17 0.86 6.04 5.91
C ARG A 17 1.20 7.08 6.98
N ASP A 18 1.03 6.72 8.24
CA ASP A 18 1.24 7.66 9.35
C ASP A 18 2.72 8.03 9.46
N LYS A 19 3.61 7.03 9.38
CA LYS A 19 5.04 7.24 9.36
C LYS A 19 5.50 8.01 8.12
N ALA A 20 4.95 7.70 6.94
CA ALA A 20 5.29 8.41 5.71
C ALA A 20 4.88 9.89 5.78
N ARG A 21 3.71 10.22 6.35
CA ARG A 21 3.27 11.60 6.58
C ARG A 21 4.19 12.34 7.56
N THR A 22 4.50 11.76 8.72
CA THR A 22 5.42 12.36 9.69
C THR A 22 6.80 12.63 9.09
N LEU A 23 7.31 11.71 8.28
CA LEU A 23 8.60 11.88 7.60
C LEU A 23 8.53 12.95 6.50
N SER A 24 7.44 13.02 5.73
CA SER A 24 7.26 14.07 4.72
C SER A 24 7.19 15.46 5.33
N GLU A 25 6.50 15.64 6.46
CA GLU A 25 6.49 16.89 7.24
C GLU A 25 7.89 17.26 7.75
N SER A 26 8.66 16.28 8.22
CA SER A 26 10.04 16.49 8.68
C SER A 26 10.96 16.93 7.54
N ILE A 27 10.77 16.37 6.34
CA ILE A 27 11.51 16.77 5.12
C ILE A 27 11.15 18.20 4.71
N VAL A 28 9.85 18.54 4.69
CA VAL A 28 9.40 19.91 4.38
C VAL A 28 9.98 20.92 5.35
N ARG A 29 9.97 20.60 6.65
CA ARG A 29 10.56 21.44 7.69
C ARG A 29 12.07 21.63 7.46
N TYR A 30 12.80 20.54 7.22
CA TYR A 30 14.24 20.60 6.95
C TYR A 30 14.55 21.48 5.71
N ILE A 31 13.78 21.36 4.64
CA ILE A 31 13.93 22.18 3.44
C ILE A 31 13.68 23.66 3.75
N SER A 32 12.66 23.97 4.55
CA SER A 32 12.34 25.36 4.94
C SER A 32 13.41 25.97 5.84
N GLU A 33 13.93 25.22 6.81
CA GLU A 33 14.96 25.69 7.77
C GLU A 33 16.31 25.93 7.08
N ASN A 34 16.63 25.18 6.03
CA ASN A 34 17.89 25.32 5.29
C ASN A 34 17.80 26.28 4.10
N SER A 35 16.73 27.09 4.02
CA SER A 35 16.52 28.08 2.96
C SER A 35 16.65 27.50 1.55
N ALA A 36 16.28 26.24 1.36
CA ALA A 36 16.31 25.60 0.06
C ALA A 36 15.31 26.30 -0.88
N SER A 37 15.71 26.50 -2.14
CA SER A 37 14.88 27.20 -3.10
C SER A 37 13.59 26.40 -3.45
N PHE A 38 12.55 27.10 -3.85
CA PHE A 38 11.33 26.51 -4.37
C PHE A 38 11.61 25.52 -5.51
N GLU A 39 12.51 25.85 -6.41
CA GLU A 39 12.90 24.99 -7.54
C GLU A 39 13.63 23.72 -7.06
N TYR A 40 14.42 23.81 -5.97
CA TYR A 40 15.02 22.63 -5.35
C TYR A 40 13.96 21.66 -4.84
N PHE A 41 12.97 22.16 -4.10
CA PHE A 41 11.88 21.31 -3.58
C PHE A 41 11.04 20.71 -4.73
N LYS A 42 10.80 21.48 -5.77
CA LYS A 42 10.12 21.03 -6.98
C LYS A 42 10.84 19.85 -7.65
N SER A 43 12.15 19.99 -7.86
CA SER A 43 13.01 18.94 -8.43
C SER A 43 13.05 17.70 -7.55
N TYR A 44 13.08 17.89 -6.24
CA TYR A 44 13.02 16.84 -5.24
C TYR A 44 11.73 16.01 -5.35
N LEU A 45 10.57 16.66 -5.45
CA LEU A 45 9.29 15.96 -5.60
C LEU A 45 9.18 15.21 -6.93
N VAL A 46 9.76 15.72 -8.00
CA VAL A 46 9.83 15.01 -9.30
C VAL A 46 10.60 13.69 -9.14
N GLN A 47 11.74 13.70 -8.44
CA GLN A 47 12.53 12.49 -8.17
C GLN A 47 11.73 11.49 -7.33
N PHE A 48 11.11 11.92 -6.22
CA PHE A 48 10.30 11.06 -5.38
C PHE A 48 9.12 10.42 -6.14
N ASN A 49 8.44 11.19 -6.95
CA ASN A 49 7.36 10.68 -7.80
C ASN A 49 7.85 9.54 -8.72
N GLY A 50 9.06 9.67 -9.27
CA GLY A 50 9.70 8.61 -10.06
C GLY A 50 10.04 7.37 -9.24
N ILE A 51 10.64 7.54 -8.06
CA ILE A 51 11.05 6.45 -7.15
C ILE A 51 9.81 5.69 -6.66
N PHE A 52 8.76 6.39 -6.22
CA PHE A 52 7.54 5.77 -5.72
C PHE A 52 6.81 5.01 -6.82
N TYR A 53 6.71 5.60 -8.02
CA TYR A 53 6.15 4.92 -9.18
C TYR A 53 6.89 3.62 -9.49
N TRP A 54 8.21 3.68 -9.66
CA TRP A 54 9.01 2.51 -10.00
C TRP A 54 8.86 1.39 -8.97
N ASN A 55 8.95 1.74 -7.69
CA ASN A 55 8.79 0.75 -6.62
C ASN A 55 7.37 0.16 -6.55
N THR A 56 6.37 0.91 -6.99
CA THR A 56 4.99 0.41 -7.05
C THR A 56 4.80 -0.61 -8.17
N ILE A 57 5.41 -0.38 -9.34
CA ILE A 57 5.14 -1.19 -10.55
C ILE A 57 6.13 -2.32 -10.81
N LYS A 58 7.34 -2.28 -10.26
CA LYS A 58 8.46 -3.19 -10.61
C LYS A 58 8.15 -4.69 -10.54
N ASN A 59 7.15 -5.08 -9.75
CA ASN A 59 6.74 -6.48 -9.58
C ASN A 59 5.31 -6.75 -10.13
N ILE A 60 4.74 -5.80 -10.87
CA ILE A 60 3.38 -5.90 -11.42
C ILE A 60 3.47 -6.28 -12.89
N THR A 61 2.79 -7.34 -13.27
CA THR A 61 2.71 -7.82 -14.66
C THR A 61 1.44 -7.35 -15.39
N ASP A 62 0.46 -6.83 -14.64
CA ASP A 62 -0.78 -6.33 -15.21
C ASP A 62 -0.55 -4.98 -15.90
N PHE A 63 -0.80 -4.97 -17.21
CA PHE A 63 -0.57 -3.80 -18.06
C PHE A 63 -1.59 -2.67 -17.80
N GLU A 64 -2.87 -3.00 -17.59
CA GLU A 64 -3.90 -1.98 -17.34
C GLU A 64 -3.68 -1.31 -15.99
N PHE A 65 -3.34 -2.11 -14.97
CA PHE A 65 -2.99 -1.59 -13.66
C PHE A 65 -1.76 -0.68 -13.72
N THR A 66 -0.69 -1.12 -14.41
CA THR A 66 0.54 -0.33 -14.59
C THR A 66 0.25 1.00 -15.29
N ASN A 67 -0.59 0.99 -16.34
CA ASN A 67 -0.98 2.21 -17.05
C ASN A 67 -1.80 3.16 -16.18
N SER A 68 -2.63 2.63 -15.30
CA SER A 68 -3.41 3.47 -14.39
C SER A 68 -2.50 4.19 -13.37
N ILE A 69 -1.49 3.50 -12.82
CA ILE A 69 -0.49 4.11 -11.93
C ILE A 69 0.38 5.12 -12.70
N LEU A 70 0.74 4.83 -13.95
CA LEU A 70 1.47 5.76 -14.81
C LEU A 70 0.67 7.04 -15.05
N LYS A 71 -0.63 6.94 -15.25
CA LYS A 71 -1.52 8.10 -15.40
C LYS A 71 -1.48 9.00 -14.15
N GLU A 72 -1.59 8.40 -12.97
CA GLU A 72 -1.52 9.16 -11.72
C GLU A 72 -0.13 9.77 -11.47
N ARG A 73 0.95 9.02 -11.77
CA ARG A 73 2.31 9.58 -11.76
C ARG A 73 2.43 10.83 -12.63
N ASN A 74 1.88 10.77 -13.85
CA ASN A 74 1.92 11.91 -14.78
C ASN A 74 1.06 13.08 -14.28
N ASN A 75 -0.10 12.82 -13.65
CA ASN A 75 -0.92 13.83 -13.01
C ASN A 75 -0.15 14.55 -11.89
N PHE A 76 0.58 13.80 -11.03
CA PHE A 76 1.44 14.40 -10.01
C PHE A 76 2.54 15.24 -10.63
N LEU A 77 3.21 14.74 -11.69
CA LEU A 77 4.24 15.51 -12.40
C LEU A 77 3.71 16.83 -12.91
N LEU A 78 2.56 16.83 -13.58
CA LEU A 78 1.91 18.05 -14.08
C LEU A 78 1.55 19.00 -12.93
N ASN A 79 1.01 18.49 -11.83
CA ASN A 79 0.69 19.29 -10.65
C ASN A 79 1.95 19.94 -10.06
N ILE A 80 3.06 19.19 -9.92
CA ILE A 80 4.33 19.73 -9.45
C ILE A 80 4.82 20.85 -10.37
N LEU A 81 4.82 20.62 -11.68
CA LEU A 81 5.32 21.58 -12.67
C LEU A 81 4.48 22.87 -12.71
N ASN A 82 3.16 22.75 -12.57
CA ASN A 82 2.22 23.87 -12.64
C ASN A 82 1.97 24.57 -11.29
N THR A 83 2.69 24.21 -10.23
CA THR A 83 2.59 24.84 -8.92
C THR A 83 3.65 25.95 -8.80
N PHE A 84 3.25 27.10 -8.22
CA PHE A 84 4.08 28.31 -8.14
C PHE A 84 4.30 28.82 -6.71
N ASP A 85 3.82 28.10 -5.70
CA ASP A 85 4.01 28.45 -4.29
C ASP A 85 4.26 27.22 -3.41
N MET A 86 4.96 27.41 -2.29
CA MET A 86 5.35 26.33 -1.36
C MET A 86 4.16 25.61 -0.72
N ASN A 87 3.09 26.33 -0.37
CA ASN A 87 1.94 25.73 0.29
C ASN A 87 1.19 24.76 -0.63
N SER A 88 1.01 25.18 -1.88
CA SER A 88 0.39 24.33 -2.90
C SER A 88 1.28 23.12 -3.24
N LEU A 89 2.59 23.30 -3.27
CA LEU A 89 3.55 22.23 -3.51
C LEU A 89 3.55 21.20 -2.37
N ASN A 90 3.45 21.65 -1.10
CA ASN A 90 3.29 20.77 0.06
C ASN A 90 2.00 19.93 -0.06
N LYS A 91 0.89 20.52 -0.47
CA LYS A 91 -0.37 19.77 -0.70
C LYS A 91 -0.24 18.73 -1.81
N VAL A 92 0.56 19.01 -2.85
CA VAL A 92 0.85 18.00 -3.89
C VAL A 92 1.66 16.85 -3.28
N PHE A 93 2.65 17.14 -2.44
CA PHE A 93 3.47 16.13 -1.76
C PHE A 93 2.63 15.25 -0.84
N GLU A 94 1.78 15.83 0.02
CA GLU A 94 0.86 15.10 0.88
C GLU A 94 -0.05 14.14 0.09
N ARG A 95 -0.66 14.64 -0.99
CA ARG A 95 -1.50 13.81 -1.88
C ARG A 95 -0.72 12.68 -2.54
N MET A 96 0.53 12.94 -2.92
CA MET A 96 1.43 11.93 -3.49
C MET A 96 1.76 10.85 -2.45
N ILE A 97 2.09 11.23 -1.21
CA ILE A 97 2.29 10.29 -0.09
C ILE A 97 1.03 9.45 0.14
N ASP A 98 -0.13 10.09 0.22
CA ASP A 98 -1.41 9.40 0.42
C ASP A 98 -1.70 8.40 -0.71
N PHE A 99 -1.46 8.78 -1.95
CA PHE A 99 -1.66 7.89 -3.10
C PHE A 99 -0.73 6.69 -3.06
N TYR A 100 0.58 6.90 -2.89
CA TYR A 100 1.55 5.81 -2.91
C TYR A 100 1.54 4.95 -1.64
N THR A 101 1.05 5.44 -0.52
CA THR A 101 0.81 4.66 0.71
C THR A 101 -0.55 3.98 0.74
N ALA A 102 -1.53 4.45 -0.05
CA ALA A 102 -2.80 3.74 -0.18
C ALA A 102 -2.56 2.30 -0.62
N SER A 103 -3.46 1.41 -0.20
CA SER A 103 -3.44 0.04 -0.70
C SER A 103 -3.63 0.06 -2.22
N GLN A 104 -2.58 -0.24 -2.92
CA GLN A 104 -2.56 -0.41 -4.37
C GLN A 104 -2.83 -1.87 -4.73
N ASN A 105 -3.54 -2.58 -3.86
CA ASN A 105 -4.01 -3.90 -4.18
C ASN A 105 -4.92 -3.79 -5.40
N GLU A 106 -4.61 -4.59 -6.40
CA GLU A 106 -5.30 -4.61 -7.69
C GLU A 106 -6.84 -4.71 -7.54
N LEU A 107 -7.31 -5.50 -6.58
CA LEU A 107 -8.74 -5.63 -6.28
C LEU A 107 -9.38 -4.31 -5.85
N ILE A 108 -8.67 -3.52 -5.02
CA ILE A 108 -9.15 -2.22 -4.54
C ILE A 108 -9.10 -1.19 -5.66
N TYR A 109 -8.00 -1.20 -6.42
CA TYR A 109 -7.77 -0.22 -7.46
C TYR A 109 -8.79 -0.37 -8.60
N ASN A 110 -9.00 -1.58 -9.10
CA ASN A 110 -9.88 -1.90 -10.22
C ASN A 110 -11.37 -1.86 -9.86
N CYS A 111 -11.71 -1.77 -8.58
CA CYS A 111 -13.11 -1.71 -8.15
C CYS A 111 -13.75 -0.36 -8.51
N LYS A 112 -14.65 -0.37 -9.50
CA LYS A 112 -15.38 0.83 -9.98
C LYS A 112 -16.50 1.27 -9.03
N ASN A 113 -17.01 0.37 -8.21
CA ASN A 113 -18.08 0.69 -7.26
C ASN A 113 -17.48 1.29 -5.99
N SER A 114 -17.83 2.54 -5.67
CA SER A 114 -17.27 3.29 -4.55
C SER A 114 -17.52 2.62 -3.20
N LEU A 115 -18.71 2.08 -2.97
CA LEU A 115 -19.07 1.40 -1.73
C LEU A 115 -18.27 0.10 -1.55
N VAL A 116 -18.16 -0.72 -2.61
CA VAL A 116 -17.33 -1.94 -2.58
C VAL A 116 -15.87 -1.58 -2.38
N LYS A 117 -15.38 -0.54 -3.02
CA LYS A 117 -14.00 -0.04 -2.84
C LYS A 117 -13.75 0.34 -1.38
N THR A 118 -14.67 1.05 -0.72
CA THR A 118 -14.58 1.38 0.69
C THR A 118 -14.59 0.13 1.58
N MET A 119 -15.44 -0.87 1.26
CA MET A 119 -15.42 -2.16 1.95
C MET A 119 -14.08 -2.89 1.79
N LEU A 120 -13.51 -2.93 0.60
CA LEU A 120 -12.22 -3.56 0.34
C LEU A 120 -11.08 -2.87 1.11
N ILE A 121 -11.08 -1.54 1.17
CA ILE A 121 -10.12 -0.77 1.98
C ILE A 121 -10.27 -1.12 3.48
N TYR A 122 -11.51 -1.18 3.98
CA TYR A 122 -11.77 -1.59 5.35
C TYR A 122 -11.24 -3.02 5.62
N ILE A 123 -11.53 -3.97 4.73
CA ILE A 123 -11.06 -5.36 4.83
C ILE A 123 -9.54 -5.41 4.82
N TYR A 124 -8.88 -4.66 3.95
CA TYR A 124 -7.42 -4.61 3.85
C TYR A 124 -6.78 -4.11 5.14
N ASN A 125 -7.25 -2.99 5.66
CA ASN A 125 -6.72 -2.37 6.88
C ASN A 125 -6.92 -3.25 8.13
N ASN A 126 -7.97 -4.08 8.13
CA ASN A 126 -8.34 -4.94 9.26
C ASN A 126 -8.13 -6.44 9.00
N CYS A 127 -7.42 -6.83 7.93
CA CYS A 127 -7.32 -8.23 7.50
C CYS A 127 -6.65 -9.15 8.54
N ASN A 128 -5.90 -8.60 9.49
CA ASN A 128 -5.32 -9.33 10.62
C ASN A 128 -6.34 -9.71 11.70
N GLN A 129 -7.54 -9.18 11.63
CA GLN A 129 -8.64 -9.50 12.54
C GLN A 129 -9.64 -10.47 11.89
N LYS A 130 -10.58 -10.95 12.68
CA LYS A 130 -11.66 -11.81 12.19
C LYS A 130 -12.70 -10.94 11.46
N ILE A 131 -12.73 -11.00 10.15
CA ILE A 131 -13.73 -10.31 9.33
C ILE A 131 -14.76 -11.32 8.82
N SER A 132 -16.04 -10.97 8.99
CA SER A 132 -17.19 -11.73 8.49
C SER A 132 -18.15 -10.85 7.70
N LEU A 133 -19.04 -11.45 6.92
CA LEU A 133 -20.12 -10.72 6.25
C LEU A 133 -21.04 -10.01 7.24
N ASP A 134 -21.24 -10.57 8.44
CA ASP A 134 -22.06 -9.95 9.49
C ASP A 134 -21.37 -8.68 10.03
N LEU A 135 -20.06 -8.73 10.25
CA LEU A 135 -19.28 -7.56 10.66
C LEU A 135 -19.36 -6.45 9.59
N LEU A 136 -19.16 -6.80 8.32
CA LEU A 136 -19.26 -5.82 7.24
C LEU A 136 -20.67 -5.23 7.12
N ALA A 137 -21.69 -6.07 7.24
CA ALA A 137 -23.09 -5.63 7.23
C ALA A 137 -23.38 -4.63 8.35
N CYS A 138 -22.91 -4.92 9.57
CA CYS A 138 -23.03 -4.02 10.71
C CYS A 138 -22.26 -2.71 10.49
N THR A 139 -20.99 -2.81 10.07
CA THR A 139 -20.11 -1.63 9.87
C THR A 139 -20.63 -0.67 8.81
N PHE A 140 -21.23 -1.20 7.75
CA PHE A 140 -21.72 -0.39 6.62
C PHE A 140 -23.23 -0.14 6.66
N HIS A 141 -23.93 -0.55 7.74
CA HIS A 141 -25.38 -0.42 7.92
C HIS A 141 -26.20 -1.05 6.78
N LEU A 142 -25.81 -2.24 6.36
CA LEU A 142 -26.40 -2.99 5.24
C LEU A 142 -26.86 -4.39 5.70
N SER A 143 -27.69 -5.05 4.90
CA SER A 143 -27.98 -6.46 5.14
C SER A 143 -26.83 -7.37 4.68
N LYS A 144 -26.62 -8.50 5.37
CA LYS A 144 -25.61 -9.50 5.04
C LYS A 144 -25.74 -9.99 3.57
N SER A 145 -26.96 -10.25 3.14
CA SER A 145 -27.25 -10.69 1.77
C SER A 145 -26.87 -9.63 0.74
N TYR A 146 -27.13 -8.34 1.04
CA TYR A 146 -26.76 -7.26 0.15
C TYR A 146 -25.24 -7.11 0.05
N VAL A 147 -24.50 -7.13 1.17
CA VAL A 147 -23.02 -7.10 1.18
C VAL A 147 -22.43 -8.26 0.38
N SER A 148 -22.93 -9.49 0.58
CA SER A 148 -22.47 -10.67 -0.14
C SER A 148 -22.68 -10.53 -1.65
N ASN A 149 -23.88 -10.13 -2.06
CA ASN A 149 -24.22 -9.94 -3.47
C ASN A 149 -23.42 -8.79 -4.10
N LEU A 150 -23.21 -7.71 -3.34
CA LEU A 150 -22.48 -6.54 -3.82
C LEU A 150 -21.01 -6.89 -4.08
N ILE A 151 -20.35 -7.56 -3.12
CA ILE A 151 -18.94 -8.01 -3.27
C ILE A 151 -18.84 -8.99 -4.45
N SER A 152 -19.69 -10.03 -4.51
CA SER A 152 -19.64 -11.05 -5.57
C SER A 152 -19.83 -10.44 -6.95
N ARG A 153 -20.71 -9.46 -7.09
CA ARG A 153 -21.03 -8.80 -8.36
C ARG A 153 -19.89 -7.93 -8.89
N HIS A 154 -19.10 -7.29 -7.99
CA HIS A 154 -18.08 -6.33 -8.38
C HIS A 154 -16.65 -6.83 -8.27
N VAL A 155 -16.42 -7.91 -7.50
CA VAL A 155 -15.06 -8.43 -7.24
C VAL A 155 -14.87 -9.84 -7.79
N SER A 156 -15.96 -10.55 -8.12
CA SER A 156 -15.98 -11.90 -8.70
C SER A 156 -15.29 -12.99 -7.87
N ILE A 157 -14.86 -12.68 -6.63
CA ILE A 157 -14.28 -13.62 -5.68
C ILE A 157 -14.94 -13.48 -4.31
N SER A 158 -14.91 -14.55 -3.51
CA SER A 158 -15.56 -14.58 -2.19
C SER A 158 -14.74 -13.84 -1.13
N LEU A 159 -15.40 -13.36 -0.05
CA LEU A 159 -14.75 -12.68 1.08
C LEU A 159 -13.58 -13.49 1.68
N PRO A 160 -13.66 -14.83 1.88
CA PRO A 160 -12.51 -15.60 2.37
C PRO A 160 -11.29 -15.52 1.45
N ILE A 161 -11.48 -15.52 0.13
CA ILE A 161 -10.39 -15.39 -0.85
C ILE A 161 -9.80 -13.98 -0.82
N ILE A 162 -10.63 -12.95 -0.72
CA ILE A 162 -10.19 -11.55 -0.55
C ILE A 162 -9.31 -11.43 0.70
N LEU A 163 -9.78 -11.96 1.83
CA LEU A 163 -9.03 -11.95 3.10
C LEU A 163 -7.71 -12.69 2.99
N LEU A 164 -7.71 -13.87 2.36
CA LEU A 164 -6.48 -14.63 2.15
C LEU A 164 -5.47 -13.82 1.35
N ASN A 165 -5.88 -13.21 0.24
CA ASN A 165 -5.00 -12.40 -0.60
C ASN A 165 -4.41 -11.22 0.19
N PHE A 166 -5.23 -10.48 0.93
CA PHE A 166 -4.75 -9.34 1.72
C PHE A 166 -3.80 -9.76 2.85
N ARG A 167 -4.07 -10.89 3.51
CA ARG A 167 -3.17 -11.46 4.53
C ARG A 167 -1.85 -11.91 3.93
N MET A 168 -1.86 -12.48 2.72
CA MET A 168 -0.63 -12.87 2.01
C MET A 168 0.22 -11.66 1.60
N GLU A 169 -0.40 -10.58 1.12
CA GLU A 169 0.31 -9.34 0.81
C GLU A 169 0.95 -8.75 2.08
N LYS A 170 0.23 -8.69 3.19
CA LYS A 170 0.77 -8.26 4.48
C LYS A 170 1.94 -9.12 4.95
N ALA A 171 1.82 -10.45 4.80
CA ALA A 171 2.89 -11.38 5.15
C ALA A 171 4.14 -11.17 4.29
N LYS A 172 4.00 -10.94 2.98
CA LYS A 172 5.11 -10.63 2.08
C LYS A 172 5.88 -9.38 2.54
N THR A 173 5.15 -8.30 2.83
CA THR A 173 5.72 -7.07 3.34
C THR A 173 6.52 -7.32 4.62
N LEU A 174 5.94 -8.00 5.61
CA LEU A 174 6.62 -8.32 6.85
C LEU A 174 7.84 -9.25 6.66
N LEU A 175 7.79 -10.19 5.72
CA LEU A 175 8.91 -11.08 5.41
C LEU A 175 10.10 -10.34 4.80
N ILE A 176 9.86 -9.29 4.03
CA ILE A 176 10.89 -8.47 3.38
C ILE A 176 11.45 -7.43 4.36
N ASP A 177 10.58 -6.75 5.10
CA ASP A 177 10.91 -5.54 5.84
C ASP A 177 11.25 -5.77 7.31
N SER A 178 11.16 -7.02 7.79
CA SER A 178 11.45 -7.32 9.19
C SER A 178 12.19 -8.64 9.40
N ASN A 179 12.92 -8.70 10.53
CA ASN A 179 13.57 -9.93 11.01
C ASN A 179 12.67 -10.74 11.96
N LEU A 180 11.36 -10.42 12.00
CA LEU A 180 10.43 -11.11 12.88
C LEU A 180 10.41 -12.61 12.60
N PRO A 181 10.29 -13.46 13.61
CA PRO A 181 10.13 -14.90 13.42
C PRO A 181 8.85 -15.23 12.67
N ILE A 182 8.85 -16.32 11.91
CA ILE A 182 7.74 -16.71 11.02
C ILE A 182 6.40 -16.85 11.78
N ASN A 183 6.44 -17.32 13.01
CA ASN A 183 5.25 -17.45 13.86
C ASN A 183 4.64 -16.08 14.22
N GLU A 184 5.45 -15.06 14.43
CA GLU A 184 4.97 -13.69 14.68
C GLU A 184 4.40 -13.08 13.41
N ILE A 185 5.07 -13.23 12.27
CA ILE A 185 4.54 -12.79 10.98
C ILE A 185 3.19 -13.44 10.68
N SER A 186 3.06 -14.76 10.95
CA SER A 186 1.78 -15.46 10.82
C SER A 186 0.66 -14.76 11.61
N LYS A 187 0.90 -14.47 12.89
CA LYS A 187 -0.07 -13.80 13.77
C LYS A 187 -0.39 -12.39 13.30
N LEU A 188 0.63 -11.58 13.01
CA LEU A 188 0.48 -10.19 12.54
C LEU A 188 -0.23 -10.09 11.20
N SER A 189 -0.15 -11.15 10.39
CA SER A 189 -0.88 -11.27 9.12
C SER A 189 -2.29 -11.85 9.27
N GLY A 190 -2.72 -12.18 10.51
CA GLY A 190 -4.09 -12.61 10.81
C GLY A 190 -4.32 -14.11 10.68
N PHE A 191 -3.29 -14.94 10.85
CA PHE A 191 -3.42 -16.40 10.89
C PHE A 191 -3.31 -16.93 12.31
N ASP A 192 -4.29 -17.73 12.72
CA ASP A 192 -4.31 -18.38 14.03
C ASP A 192 -3.31 -19.54 14.12
N SER A 193 -2.94 -20.14 13.00
CA SER A 193 -2.01 -21.29 12.92
C SER A 193 -0.85 -20.98 11.98
N THR A 194 0.37 -21.05 12.50
CA THR A 194 1.61 -20.90 11.71
C THR A 194 1.75 -21.99 10.65
N SER A 195 1.34 -23.22 10.95
CA SER A 195 1.37 -24.33 9.99
C SER A 195 0.43 -24.07 8.82
N TYR A 196 -0.80 -23.63 9.09
CA TYR A 196 -1.76 -23.24 8.06
C TYR A 196 -1.25 -22.07 7.24
N PHE A 197 -0.69 -21.03 7.87
CA PHE A 197 -0.03 -19.91 7.19
C PHE A 197 1.05 -20.40 6.23
N CYS A 198 2.01 -21.21 6.70
CA CYS A 198 3.11 -21.71 5.86
C CYS A 198 2.61 -22.50 4.65
N HIS A 199 1.58 -23.32 4.85
CA HIS A 199 0.95 -24.08 3.77
C HIS A 199 0.30 -23.15 2.73
N GLN A 200 -0.54 -22.21 3.19
CA GLN A 200 -1.21 -21.26 2.30
C GLN A 200 -0.21 -20.36 1.56
N PHE A 201 0.82 -19.88 2.26
CA PHE A 201 1.87 -19.05 1.65
C PHE A 201 2.61 -19.80 0.53
N LYS A 202 2.94 -21.08 0.77
CA LYS A 202 3.57 -21.93 -0.25
C LYS A 202 2.64 -22.17 -1.45
N ASN A 203 1.35 -22.37 -1.21
CA ASN A 203 0.37 -22.56 -2.30
C ASN A 203 0.22 -21.30 -3.17
N VAL A 204 0.23 -20.11 -2.57
CA VAL A 204 0.05 -18.84 -3.29
C VAL A 204 1.34 -18.40 -3.99
N HIS A 205 2.51 -18.57 -3.35
CA HIS A 205 3.78 -18.02 -3.83
C HIS A 205 4.78 -19.06 -4.36
N ASN A 206 4.44 -20.35 -4.34
CA ASN A 206 5.31 -21.47 -4.71
C ASN A 206 6.63 -21.56 -3.90
N LEU A 207 6.74 -20.81 -2.81
CA LEU A 207 7.89 -20.77 -1.90
C LEU A 207 7.38 -20.77 -0.47
N THR A 208 8.11 -21.44 0.42
CA THR A 208 7.84 -21.29 1.87
C THR A 208 8.18 -19.88 2.33
N PRO A 209 7.58 -19.36 3.43
CA PRO A 209 7.93 -18.04 3.98
C PRO A 209 9.44 -17.87 4.22
N LYS A 210 10.12 -18.93 4.71
CA LYS A 210 11.56 -18.92 4.95
C LYS A 210 12.37 -18.81 3.64
N GLN A 211 11.98 -19.55 2.60
CA GLN A 211 12.60 -19.48 1.28
C GLN A 211 12.35 -18.13 0.60
N PHE A 212 11.13 -17.60 0.75
CA PHE A 212 10.77 -16.29 0.23
C PHE A 212 11.60 -15.18 0.87
N ARG A 213 11.75 -15.20 2.20
CA ARG A 213 12.63 -14.27 2.93
C ARG A 213 14.07 -14.38 2.43
N ALA A 214 14.64 -15.58 2.38
CA ALA A 214 16.04 -15.79 1.96
C ALA A 214 16.31 -15.30 0.54
N LYS A 215 15.34 -15.44 -0.38
CA LYS A 215 15.46 -14.98 -1.76
C LYS A 215 15.46 -13.46 -1.87
N ASN A 216 14.68 -12.78 -1.04
CA ASN A 216 14.51 -11.32 -1.10
C ASN A 216 15.48 -10.56 -0.17
N TYR A 217 16.09 -11.23 0.80
CA TYR A 217 17.08 -10.65 1.72
C TYR A 217 18.45 -10.42 1.07
N LYS A 218 18.76 -11.09 -0.04
CA LYS A 218 20.04 -10.98 -0.75
C LYS A 218 20.17 -9.74 -1.65
N ASN A 219 19.15 -8.89 -1.68
CA ASN A 219 19.09 -7.72 -2.57
C ASN A 219 19.04 -6.38 -1.79
N ILE A 220 19.53 -6.34 -0.52
CA ILE A 220 19.68 -5.10 0.26
C ILE A 220 21.15 -4.87 0.59
#